data_27b4d26884f0ff5edf7baa6c048e4bd7
#
_entry.id   27b4d26884f0ff5edf7baa6c048e4bd7
#
_cell.length_a   1.000
_cell.length_b   1.000
_cell.length_c   1.000
_cell.angle_alpha   90.00
_cell.angle_beta   90.00
_cell.angle_gamma   90.00
#
_symmetry.space_group_name_H-M   'P 1'
#
loop_
_entity.id
_entity.type
_entity.pdbx_description
1 polymer ?
#
loop_
_entity_poly.entity_id
_entity_poly.type
_entity_poly.pdbx_seq_one_letter_code
_entity_poly.pdbx_strand_id
1 'polypeptide(L)'
;MKKYLLFILIGLLGLTSLAQDLETANEDTHLSGFSGTSAANELSAHIDVINLTDTELEIECAREILLKEAPNSVERFCWGGLCFEENTDVSPLSLTMPAGYTALSVDPSGIVGNGLTAYYNYNGEDGVCQIDYCFREVGNPDNQACITVNFCVDVAGVCDTFLGTDEIIEKTVLGQASPNPANANFLISYKLGSEAVEAEMIIMNSLGQHVKNVQLASRTAVINFNAADLQTGMYFYTLKNNGKTEGTKKFIVSH
;
A
#
# COMPACT_ATOMS: atom_id res chain seq x y z
N MET A 1 43.97 -35.02 32.64
CA MET A 1 42.73 -34.98 31.85
C MET A 1 42.15 -33.56 31.92
N LYS A 2 42.38 -32.73 30.90
CA LYS A 2 41.86 -31.35 30.80
C LYS A 2 40.49 -31.41 30.11
N LYS A 3 39.43 -31.01 30.83
CA LYS A 3 38.08 -30.84 30.28
C LYS A 3 38.03 -29.49 29.61
N TYR A 4 37.85 -29.45 28.28
CA TYR A 4 37.51 -28.24 27.54
C TYR A 4 36.00 -28.03 27.62
N LEU A 5 35.61 -26.89 28.21
CA LEU A 5 34.23 -26.43 28.24
C LEU A 5 33.97 -25.67 26.94
N LEU A 6 33.15 -26.22 26.05
CA LEU A 6 32.74 -25.61 24.79
C LEU A 6 31.59 -24.66 25.08
N PHE A 7 31.86 -23.36 25.06
CA PHE A 7 30.80 -22.35 25.07
C PHE A 7 30.19 -22.25 23.66
N ILE A 8 28.95 -22.76 23.54
CA ILE A 8 28.15 -22.53 22.35
C ILE A 8 27.56 -21.13 22.50
N LEU A 9 28.09 -20.17 21.73
CA LEU A 9 27.54 -18.84 21.57
C LEU A 9 26.32 -18.96 20.65
N ILE A 10 25.11 -19.03 21.24
CA ILE A 10 23.86 -18.95 20.49
C ILE A 10 23.73 -17.48 20.07
N GLY A 11 24.12 -17.20 18.82
CA GLY A 11 23.84 -15.92 18.18
C GLY A 11 22.32 -15.76 18.06
N LEU A 12 21.76 -14.82 18.82
CA LEU A 12 20.41 -14.32 18.62
C LEU A 12 20.42 -13.58 17.28
N LEU A 13 20.06 -14.27 16.20
CA LEU A 13 19.68 -13.63 14.95
C LEU A 13 18.37 -12.88 15.25
N GLY A 14 18.47 -11.61 15.57
CA GLY A 14 17.34 -10.70 15.56
C GLY A 14 16.75 -10.70 14.15
N LEU A 15 15.57 -11.31 13.99
CA LEU A 15 14.72 -11.07 12.83
C LEU A 15 14.34 -9.58 12.88
N THR A 16 15.11 -8.75 12.20
CA THR A 16 14.66 -7.41 11.88
C THR A 16 13.46 -7.58 10.95
N SER A 17 12.27 -7.39 11.49
CA SER A 17 11.09 -7.11 10.68
C SER A 17 11.46 -5.87 9.85
N LEU A 18 11.72 -6.06 8.56
CA LEU A 18 11.81 -4.95 7.63
C LEU A 18 10.44 -4.27 7.70
N ALA A 19 10.36 -3.12 8.34
CA ALA A 19 9.21 -2.25 8.23
C ALA A 19 9.17 -1.86 6.74
N GLN A 20 8.04 -2.06 6.09
CA GLN A 20 7.84 -1.58 4.74
C GLN A 20 7.79 -0.06 4.81
N ASP A 21 8.74 0.61 4.19
CA ASP A 21 8.91 2.07 4.25
C ASP A 21 8.00 2.79 3.23
N LEU A 22 7.51 2.05 2.24
CA LEU A 22 6.58 2.51 1.21
C LEU A 22 5.31 1.65 1.20
N GLU A 23 4.19 2.25 0.87
CA GLU A 23 2.90 1.58 0.71
C GLU A 23 2.18 2.12 -0.53
N THR A 24 1.39 1.26 -1.17
CA THR A 24 0.47 1.63 -2.26
C THR A 24 -0.96 1.69 -1.73
N ALA A 25 -1.76 2.62 -2.24
CA ALA A 25 -3.15 2.82 -1.84
C ALA A 25 -4.03 3.26 -3.03
N ASN A 26 -5.36 3.23 -2.86
CA ASN A 26 -6.35 3.52 -3.90
C ASN A 26 -6.14 2.67 -5.16
N GLU A 27 -5.99 1.36 -4.97
CA GLU A 27 -5.54 0.43 -5.98
C GLU A 27 -6.72 -0.10 -6.79
N ASP A 28 -6.83 0.36 -8.04
CA ASP A 28 -7.69 -0.26 -9.05
C ASP A 28 -6.79 -1.12 -9.95
N THR A 29 -6.51 -2.36 -9.49
CA THR A 29 -5.48 -3.22 -10.09
C THR A 29 -6.02 -4.22 -11.10
N HIS A 30 -7.36 -4.33 -11.22
CA HIS A 30 -8.03 -5.24 -12.14
C HIS A 30 -9.00 -4.46 -13.00
N LEU A 31 -8.60 -4.18 -14.24
CA LEU A 31 -9.34 -3.36 -15.18
C LEU A 31 -9.79 -4.20 -16.36
N SER A 32 -11.08 -4.19 -16.65
CA SER A 32 -11.65 -4.85 -17.83
C SER A 32 -12.29 -3.85 -18.78
N GLY A 33 -12.20 -4.12 -20.06
CA GLY A 33 -12.82 -3.35 -21.13
C GLY A 33 -13.30 -4.23 -22.26
N PHE A 34 -14.07 -3.66 -23.16
CA PHE A 34 -14.52 -4.35 -24.38
C PHE A 34 -13.92 -3.65 -25.59
N SER A 35 -13.32 -4.43 -26.50
CA SER A 35 -12.82 -3.88 -27.75
C SER A 35 -13.95 -3.21 -28.52
N GLY A 36 -13.73 -1.96 -28.93
CA GLY A 36 -14.71 -1.17 -29.69
C GLY A 36 -15.76 -0.43 -28.86
N THR A 37 -15.75 -0.49 -27.52
CA THR A 37 -16.75 0.22 -26.68
C THR A 37 -16.26 1.56 -26.13
N SER A 38 -14.96 1.81 -26.11
CA SER A 38 -14.39 3.09 -25.67
C SER A 38 -13.93 3.92 -26.85
N ALA A 39 -14.30 5.18 -26.89
CA ALA A 39 -13.80 6.12 -27.90
C ALA A 39 -12.28 6.37 -27.80
N ALA A 40 -11.68 6.02 -26.66
CA ALA A 40 -10.27 6.21 -26.37
C ALA A 40 -9.42 4.94 -26.56
N ASN A 41 -10.03 3.75 -26.65
CA ASN A 41 -9.33 2.45 -26.70
C ASN A 41 -8.29 2.29 -25.57
N GLU A 42 -8.51 2.91 -24.43
CA GLU A 42 -7.53 2.99 -23.34
C GLU A 42 -8.18 2.69 -21.99
N LEU A 43 -7.52 1.86 -21.20
CA LEU A 43 -7.81 1.63 -19.78
C LEU A 43 -6.76 2.35 -18.94
N SER A 44 -7.13 2.82 -17.74
CA SER A 44 -6.19 3.47 -16.83
C SER A 44 -6.36 2.98 -15.40
N ALA A 45 -5.25 2.69 -14.74
CA ALA A 45 -5.15 2.38 -13.33
C ALA A 45 -4.56 3.55 -12.56
N HIS A 46 -5.05 3.78 -11.34
CA HIS A 46 -4.66 4.89 -10.49
C HIS A 46 -4.18 4.36 -9.13
N ILE A 47 -2.91 4.53 -8.82
CA ILE A 47 -2.28 4.03 -7.60
C ILE A 47 -1.61 5.18 -6.86
N ASP A 48 -2.01 5.40 -5.62
CA ASP A 48 -1.38 6.34 -4.71
C ASP A 48 -0.20 5.65 -4.01
N VAL A 49 0.89 6.38 -3.78
CA VAL A 49 2.09 5.86 -3.12
C VAL A 49 2.39 6.68 -1.87
N ILE A 50 2.65 6.01 -0.76
CA ILE A 50 2.80 6.62 0.57
C ILE A 50 4.22 6.36 1.08
N ASN A 51 4.92 7.43 1.48
CA ASN A 51 6.13 7.33 2.28
C ASN A 51 5.73 7.18 3.75
N LEU A 52 5.93 6.00 4.32
CA LEU A 52 5.60 5.69 5.71
C LEU A 52 6.72 6.04 6.71
N THR A 53 7.86 6.51 6.22
CA THR A 53 9.01 6.85 7.05
C THR A 53 8.88 8.24 7.67
N ASP A 54 9.75 8.53 8.62
CA ASP A 54 9.94 9.86 9.23
C ASP A 54 11.00 10.70 8.51
N THR A 55 11.48 10.22 7.36
CA THR A 55 12.50 10.88 6.52
C THR A 55 11.98 11.12 5.11
N GLU A 56 12.65 12.02 4.41
CA GLU A 56 12.44 12.26 2.99
C GLU A 56 13.07 11.14 2.16
N LEU A 57 12.35 10.65 1.16
CA LEU A 57 12.81 9.62 0.21
C LEU A 57 12.80 10.15 -1.22
N GLU A 58 13.77 9.71 -2.01
CA GLU A 58 13.81 9.89 -3.47
C GLU A 58 13.36 8.60 -4.14
N ILE A 59 12.18 8.61 -4.76
CA ILE A 59 11.52 7.41 -5.29
C ILE A 59 11.46 7.44 -6.82
N GLU A 60 11.94 6.39 -7.46
CA GLU A 60 11.72 6.10 -8.88
C GLU A 60 10.63 5.04 -9.05
N CYS A 61 9.93 5.07 -10.18
CA CYS A 61 8.97 4.05 -10.58
C CYS A 61 9.61 3.16 -11.65
N ALA A 62 9.68 1.85 -11.38
CA ALA A 62 10.12 0.84 -12.34
C ALA A 62 8.92 0.01 -12.80
N ARG A 63 8.93 -0.40 -14.07
CA ARG A 63 7.88 -1.19 -14.72
C ARG A 63 8.47 -2.47 -15.30
N GLU A 64 7.76 -3.59 -15.13
CA GLU A 64 8.05 -4.86 -15.79
C GLU A 64 6.76 -5.45 -16.39
N ILE A 65 6.76 -5.72 -17.68
CA ILE A 65 5.63 -6.37 -18.37
C ILE A 65 5.78 -7.88 -18.18
N LEU A 66 4.91 -8.48 -17.37
CA LEU A 66 4.92 -9.92 -17.07
C LEU A 66 4.20 -10.74 -18.14
N LEU A 67 3.12 -10.19 -18.68
CA LEU A 67 2.31 -10.82 -19.73
C LEU A 67 1.79 -9.76 -20.69
N LYS A 68 1.85 -10.03 -21.98
CA LYS A 68 1.28 -9.19 -23.04
C LYS A 68 0.77 -10.07 -24.17
N GLU A 69 -0.55 -10.26 -24.25
CA GLU A 69 -1.17 -11.09 -25.28
C GLU A 69 -1.53 -10.30 -26.54
N ALA A 70 -1.91 -9.02 -26.41
CA ALA A 70 -2.18 -8.14 -27.53
C ALA A 70 -0.86 -7.48 -28.04
N PRO A 71 -0.26 -7.96 -29.14
CA PRO A 71 1.10 -7.54 -29.55
C PRO A 71 1.19 -6.07 -29.99
N ASN A 72 0.08 -5.48 -30.46
CA ASN A 72 0.05 -4.08 -30.90
C ASN A 72 -0.49 -3.12 -29.81
N SER A 73 -0.77 -3.63 -28.60
CA SER A 73 -1.11 -2.74 -27.49
C SER A 73 0.08 -1.88 -27.07
N VAL A 74 -0.21 -0.74 -26.45
CA VAL A 74 0.78 0.23 -26.00
C VAL A 74 0.55 0.53 -24.52
N GLU A 75 1.58 0.35 -23.71
CA GLU A 75 1.59 0.57 -22.28
C GLU A 75 2.47 1.79 -21.95
N ARG A 76 1.88 2.79 -21.34
CA ARG A 76 2.57 3.98 -20.86
C ARG A 76 2.20 4.26 -19.40
N PHE A 77 3.00 5.04 -18.70
CA PHE A 77 2.67 5.42 -17.33
C PHE A 77 3.11 6.85 -17.02
N CYS A 78 2.46 7.44 -16.00
CA CYS A 78 2.85 8.73 -15.44
C CYS A 78 3.29 8.52 -13.99
N TRP A 79 4.37 9.21 -13.59
CA TRP A 79 4.93 9.23 -12.25
C TRP A 79 5.58 10.57 -11.97
N GLY A 80 5.40 11.13 -10.76
CA GLY A 80 5.95 12.44 -10.40
C GLY A 80 5.40 13.61 -11.23
N GLY A 81 4.15 13.48 -11.73
CA GLY A 81 3.51 14.47 -12.60
C GLY A 81 3.99 14.48 -14.05
N LEU A 82 4.83 13.51 -14.45
CA LEU A 82 5.33 13.35 -15.81
C LEU A 82 4.91 12.00 -16.40
N CYS A 83 4.60 11.98 -17.70
CA CYS A 83 4.21 10.77 -18.40
C CYS A 83 5.33 10.27 -19.30
N PHE A 84 5.50 8.95 -19.34
CA PHE A 84 6.58 8.26 -20.04
C PHE A 84 6.01 7.31 -21.09
N GLU A 85 6.68 7.25 -22.22
CA GLU A 85 6.26 6.45 -23.38
C GLU A 85 6.52 4.95 -23.18
N GLU A 86 6.00 4.13 -24.09
CA GLU A 86 5.98 2.67 -24.05
C GLU A 86 7.35 1.99 -23.81
N ASN A 87 8.44 2.61 -24.25
CA ASN A 87 9.80 2.04 -24.12
C ASN A 87 10.51 2.46 -22.81
N THR A 88 9.79 3.02 -21.85
CA THR A 88 10.34 3.46 -20.57
C THR A 88 10.05 2.42 -19.50
N ASP A 89 11.07 1.71 -19.03
CA ASP A 89 10.93 0.71 -17.97
C ASP A 89 11.23 1.27 -16.58
N VAL A 90 11.95 2.40 -16.49
CA VAL A 90 12.23 3.11 -15.23
C VAL A 90 12.03 4.60 -15.48
N SER A 91 11.34 5.27 -14.55
CA SER A 91 11.15 6.72 -14.64
C SER A 91 12.51 7.43 -14.66
N PRO A 92 12.80 8.28 -15.66
CA PRO A 92 14.08 8.98 -15.76
C PRO A 92 14.33 9.99 -14.64
N LEU A 93 13.27 10.35 -13.90
CA LEU A 93 13.30 11.27 -12.78
C LEU A 93 12.69 10.61 -11.55
N SER A 94 13.32 10.82 -10.40
CA SER A 94 12.77 10.47 -9.10
C SER A 94 11.77 11.52 -8.62
N LEU A 95 10.87 11.09 -7.75
CA LEU A 95 9.97 11.96 -6.99
C LEU A 95 10.51 12.10 -5.56
N THR A 96 10.76 13.33 -5.13
CA THR A 96 11.03 13.62 -3.72
C THR A 96 9.76 13.49 -2.91
N MET A 97 9.72 12.55 -1.99
CA MET A 97 8.59 12.28 -1.10
C MET A 97 8.96 12.61 0.35
N PRO A 98 8.51 13.76 0.89
CA PRO A 98 8.71 14.09 2.30
C PRO A 98 8.17 13.01 3.25
N ALA A 99 8.61 13.04 4.50
CA ALA A 99 8.11 12.15 5.55
C ALA A 99 6.57 12.15 5.63
N GLY A 100 5.95 10.97 5.55
CA GLY A 100 4.49 10.81 5.61
C GLY A 100 3.73 11.37 4.40
N TYR A 101 4.42 11.71 3.30
CA TYR A 101 3.80 12.24 2.09
C TYR A 101 3.09 11.14 1.31
N THR A 102 1.92 11.48 0.75
CA THR A 102 1.19 10.63 -0.22
C THR A 102 1.27 11.27 -1.60
N ALA A 103 1.89 10.57 -2.53
CA ALA A 103 1.83 10.90 -3.95
C ALA A 103 0.50 10.41 -4.51
N LEU A 104 -0.45 11.33 -4.70
CA LEU A 104 -1.77 11.02 -5.25
C LEU A 104 -1.68 10.81 -6.76
N SER A 105 -2.31 9.76 -7.27
CA SER A 105 -2.41 9.46 -8.71
C SER A 105 -3.29 10.47 -9.45
N VAL A 106 -4.34 10.93 -8.78
CA VAL A 106 -5.23 12.00 -9.26
C VAL A 106 -5.33 13.05 -8.17
N ASP A 107 -5.11 14.30 -8.51
CA ASP A 107 -5.24 15.40 -7.56
C ASP A 107 -6.73 15.70 -7.26
N PRO A 108 -7.04 16.49 -6.22
CA PRO A 108 -8.42 16.86 -5.88
C PRO A 108 -9.19 17.61 -6.98
N SER A 109 -8.52 18.13 -8.01
CA SER A 109 -9.14 18.76 -9.18
C SER A 109 -9.43 17.77 -10.32
N GLY A 110 -9.03 16.49 -10.18
CA GLY A 110 -9.22 15.45 -11.19
C GLY A 110 -8.13 15.44 -12.27
N ILE A 111 -6.99 16.07 -12.02
CA ILE A 111 -5.82 16.09 -12.93
C ILE A 111 -4.84 15.00 -12.49
N VAL A 112 -4.05 14.46 -13.43
CA VAL A 112 -2.96 13.54 -13.13
C VAL A 112 -2.04 14.14 -12.07
N GLY A 113 -1.93 13.44 -10.94
CA GLY A 113 -1.13 13.85 -9.80
C GLY A 113 0.31 13.33 -9.88
N ASN A 114 0.98 13.23 -8.72
CA ASN A 114 2.36 12.74 -8.62
C ASN A 114 2.46 11.22 -8.42
N GLY A 115 1.36 10.55 -8.05
CA GLY A 115 1.30 9.09 -7.94
C GLY A 115 1.31 8.40 -9.31
N LEU A 116 1.15 7.08 -9.33
CA LEU A 116 1.13 6.32 -10.57
C LEU A 116 -0.22 6.44 -11.27
N THR A 117 -0.18 6.79 -12.55
CA THR A 117 -1.28 6.52 -13.49
C THR A 117 -0.72 5.63 -14.60
N ALA A 118 -1.19 4.39 -14.63
CA ALA A 118 -0.82 3.42 -15.66
C ALA A 118 -1.88 3.40 -16.76
N TYR A 119 -1.47 3.38 -18.02
CA TYR A 119 -2.34 3.37 -19.18
C TYR A 119 -2.07 2.16 -20.05
N TYR A 120 -3.14 1.54 -20.51
CA TYR A 120 -3.12 0.43 -21.46
C TYR A 120 -4.00 0.77 -22.65
N ASN A 121 -3.38 1.07 -23.79
CA ASN A 121 -4.07 1.26 -25.06
C ASN A 121 -4.04 -0.06 -25.85
N TYR A 122 -5.19 -0.71 -25.96
CA TYR A 122 -5.31 -2.03 -26.60
C TYR A 122 -5.43 -1.98 -28.12
N ASN A 123 -5.49 -0.80 -28.74
CA ASN A 123 -5.57 -0.61 -30.20
C ASN A 123 -6.64 -1.47 -30.91
N GLY A 124 -7.73 -1.77 -30.20
CA GLY A 124 -8.83 -2.60 -30.71
C GLY A 124 -8.54 -4.11 -30.71
N GLU A 125 -7.46 -4.56 -30.08
CA GLU A 125 -7.12 -5.98 -29.91
C GLU A 125 -7.61 -6.49 -28.55
N ASP A 126 -8.19 -7.70 -28.57
CA ASP A 126 -8.52 -8.42 -27.35
C ASP A 126 -7.26 -9.02 -26.74
N GLY A 127 -7.21 -9.14 -25.44
CA GLY A 127 -6.10 -9.79 -24.74
C GLY A 127 -5.87 -9.26 -23.34
N VAL A 128 -4.91 -9.88 -22.69
CA VAL A 128 -4.51 -9.59 -21.33
C VAL A 128 -3.13 -8.96 -21.31
N CYS A 129 -2.95 -7.95 -20.45
CA CYS A 129 -1.66 -7.39 -20.13
C CYS A 129 -1.50 -7.32 -18.61
N GLN A 130 -0.41 -7.87 -18.11
CA GLN A 130 -0.05 -7.86 -16.69
C GLN A 130 1.27 -7.13 -16.51
N ILE A 131 1.28 -6.12 -15.66
CA ILE A 131 2.42 -5.23 -15.46
C ILE A 131 2.68 -5.06 -13.97
N ASP A 132 3.92 -5.30 -13.54
CA ASP A 132 4.41 -4.92 -12.23
C ASP A 132 4.94 -3.49 -12.26
N TYR A 133 4.54 -2.71 -11.27
CA TYR A 133 5.10 -1.39 -10.97
C TYR A 133 5.73 -1.42 -9.59
N CYS A 134 7.03 -1.11 -9.53
CA CYS A 134 7.80 -1.07 -8.29
C CYS A 134 8.29 0.35 -8.03
N PHE A 135 7.94 0.89 -6.87
CA PHE A 135 8.39 2.19 -6.37
C PHE A 135 9.60 1.95 -5.49
N ARG A 136 10.78 2.42 -5.92
CA ARG A 136 12.07 2.09 -5.31
C ARG A 136 12.77 3.34 -4.84
N GLU A 137 13.39 3.27 -3.67
CA GLU A 137 14.27 4.33 -3.20
C GLU A 137 15.57 4.36 -4.03
N VAL A 138 15.91 5.55 -4.55
CA VAL A 138 17.14 5.76 -5.32
C VAL A 138 18.36 5.50 -4.43
N GLY A 139 19.19 4.55 -4.84
CA GLY A 139 20.39 4.15 -4.09
C GLY A 139 20.14 3.06 -3.03
N ASN A 140 18.91 2.67 -2.79
CA ASN A 140 18.54 1.57 -1.89
C ASN A 140 17.39 0.73 -2.50
N PRO A 141 17.65 -0.06 -3.55
CA PRO A 141 16.59 -0.78 -4.28
C PRO A 141 15.89 -1.88 -3.46
N ASP A 142 16.44 -2.26 -2.29
CA ASP A 142 15.78 -3.19 -1.38
C ASP A 142 14.60 -2.53 -0.63
N ASN A 143 14.58 -1.20 -0.55
CA ASN A 143 13.46 -0.41 -0.03
C ASN A 143 12.49 -0.11 -1.18
N GLN A 144 11.51 -0.98 -1.39
CA GLN A 144 10.54 -0.86 -2.47
C GLN A 144 9.14 -1.36 -2.08
N ALA A 145 8.13 -0.80 -2.74
CA ALA A 145 6.76 -1.33 -2.77
C ALA A 145 6.39 -1.65 -4.22
N CYS A 146 5.87 -2.84 -4.48
CA CYS A 146 5.47 -3.26 -5.81
C CYS A 146 3.98 -3.60 -5.85
N ILE A 147 3.38 -3.38 -7.01
CA ILE A 147 1.99 -3.73 -7.29
C ILE A 147 1.84 -4.24 -8.71
N THR A 148 1.05 -5.31 -8.87
CA THR A 148 0.71 -5.85 -10.18
C THR A 148 -0.61 -5.27 -10.67
N VAL A 149 -0.62 -4.68 -11.85
CA VAL A 149 -1.81 -4.19 -12.54
C VAL A 149 -2.17 -5.14 -13.66
N ASN A 150 -3.44 -5.55 -13.71
CA ASN A 150 -3.98 -6.45 -14.72
C ASN A 150 -4.98 -5.70 -15.61
N PHE A 151 -4.67 -5.60 -16.88
CA PHE A 151 -5.58 -5.10 -17.90
C PHE A 151 -6.10 -6.27 -18.73
N CYS A 152 -7.40 -6.31 -18.95
CA CYS A 152 -8.02 -7.32 -19.78
C CYS A 152 -9.03 -6.69 -20.72
N VAL A 153 -8.92 -6.99 -22.01
CA VAL A 153 -9.87 -6.55 -23.03
C VAL A 153 -10.39 -7.78 -23.79
N ASP A 154 -11.71 -7.92 -23.86
CA ASP A 154 -12.32 -9.12 -24.37
C ASP A 154 -13.74 -8.87 -24.87
N VAL A 155 -14.08 -9.49 -26.00
CA VAL A 155 -15.43 -9.52 -26.59
C VAL A 155 -16.24 -10.72 -26.08
N ALA A 156 -15.58 -11.75 -25.56
CA ALA A 156 -16.16 -13.08 -25.32
C ALA A 156 -16.27 -13.49 -23.83
N GLY A 157 -15.87 -12.65 -22.86
CA GLY A 157 -15.96 -12.94 -21.43
C GLY A 157 -14.78 -13.73 -20.85
N VAL A 158 -13.62 -13.76 -21.52
CA VAL A 158 -12.38 -14.37 -20.98
C VAL A 158 -11.85 -13.57 -19.80
N CYS A 159 -12.09 -12.25 -19.77
CA CYS A 159 -11.69 -11.39 -18.67
C CYS A 159 -12.29 -11.83 -17.33
N ASP A 160 -13.52 -12.34 -17.31
CA ASP A 160 -14.18 -12.83 -16.10
C ASP A 160 -13.41 -14.01 -15.46
N THR A 161 -12.72 -14.81 -16.28
CA THR A 161 -11.92 -15.94 -15.82
C THR A 161 -10.48 -15.57 -15.51
N PHE A 162 -9.92 -14.60 -16.23
CA PHE A 162 -8.55 -14.14 -16.04
C PHE A 162 -8.40 -13.21 -14.82
N LEU A 163 -9.34 -12.30 -14.66
CA LEU A 163 -9.38 -11.42 -13.49
C LEU A 163 -9.70 -12.17 -12.19
N GLY A 164 -9.94 -13.48 -12.33
CA GLY A 164 -10.11 -14.43 -11.24
C GLY A 164 -11.23 -14.05 -10.29
N THR A 165 -12.10 -15.00 -9.99
CA THR A 165 -12.87 -14.96 -8.75
C THR A 165 -12.01 -15.32 -7.52
N ASP A 166 -10.70 -15.19 -7.59
CA ASP A 166 -9.92 -14.99 -6.40
C ASP A 166 -10.34 -13.64 -5.84
N GLU A 167 -11.34 -13.72 -4.99
CA GLU A 167 -11.71 -12.67 -4.08
C GLU A 167 -10.40 -12.10 -3.55
N ILE A 168 -10.00 -10.91 -4.06
CA ILE A 168 -8.87 -10.19 -3.46
C ILE A 168 -9.37 -9.92 -2.05
N ILE A 169 -9.00 -10.81 -1.13
CA ILE A 169 -9.21 -10.59 0.29
C ILE A 169 -8.27 -9.44 0.62
N GLU A 170 -8.76 -8.21 0.38
CA GLU A 170 -8.06 -7.03 0.84
C GLU A 170 -7.71 -7.25 2.31
N LYS A 171 -6.43 -7.37 2.58
CA LYS A 171 -5.96 -7.62 3.93
C LYS A 171 -6.20 -6.40 4.78
N THR A 172 -6.78 -6.61 5.95
CA THR A 172 -6.87 -5.54 6.95
C THR A 172 -5.47 -5.12 7.39
N VAL A 173 -5.19 -3.82 7.31
CA VAL A 173 -3.92 -3.21 7.72
C VAL A 173 -4.16 -2.28 8.90
N LEU A 174 -3.29 -2.34 9.91
CA LEU A 174 -3.26 -1.45 11.05
C LEU A 174 -1.94 -0.66 11.05
N GLY A 175 -2.01 0.65 10.89
CA GLY A 175 -0.86 1.56 10.90
C GLY A 175 -0.21 1.73 12.28
N GLN A 176 0.96 2.34 12.34
CA GLN A 176 1.63 2.73 13.58
C GLN A 176 1.00 4.01 14.15
N ALA A 177 0.98 4.11 15.48
CA ALA A 177 0.61 5.35 16.14
C ALA A 177 1.73 6.40 15.93
N SER A 178 1.37 7.59 15.47
CA SER A 178 2.32 8.68 15.23
C SER A 178 1.76 10.02 15.75
N PRO A 179 2.55 10.81 16.49
CA PRO A 179 3.86 10.49 17.02
C PRO A 179 3.80 9.43 18.11
N ASN A 180 4.91 8.70 18.30
CA ASN A 180 5.10 7.75 19.39
C ASN A 180 6.53 7.90 19.94
N PRO A 181 6.73 8.41 21.18
CA PRO A 181 5.71 8.71 22.21
C PRO A 181 4.75 9.85 21.86
N ALA A 182 3.49 9.69 22.30
CA ALA A 182 2.44 10.67 22.16
C ALA A 182 2.39 11.58 23.41
N ASN A 183 2.38 12.91 23.21
CA ASN A 183 2.29 13.89 24.30
C ASN A 183 1.01 14.75 24.24
N ALA A 184 0.39 14.84 23.07
CA ALA A 184 -0.83 15.60 22.83
C ALA A 184 -1.80 14.77 21.97
N ASN A 185 -1.85 15.01 20.66
CA ASN A 185 -2.62 14.20 19.73
C ASN A 185 -1.70 13.17 19.06
N PHE A 186 -2.27 12.02 18.73
CA PHE A 186 -1.62 11.02 17.90
C PHE A 186 -2.61 10.42 16.90
N LEU A 187 -2.08 9.96 15.79
CA LEU A 187 -2.83 9.42 14.67
C LEU A 187 -2.61 7.91 14.58
N ILE A 188 -3.66 7.18 14.24
CA ILE A 188 -3.59 5.77 13.87
C ILE A 188 -4.31 5.61 12.54
N SER A 189 -3.60 5.17 11.51
CA SER A 189 -4.18 4.81 10.21
C SER A 189 -4.65 3.36 10.21
N TYR A 190 -5.66 3.06 9.40
CA TYR A 190 -6.10 1.70 9.16
C TYR A 190 -6.73 1.56 7.77
N LYS A 191 -6.67 0.35 7.21
CA LYS A 191 -7.43 -0.10 6.04
C LYS A 191 -8.13 -1.40 6.42
N LEU A 192 -9.42 -1.51 6.16
CA LEU A 192 -10.19 -2.73 6.40
C LEU A 192 -10.25 -3.56 5.14
N GLY A 193 -10.09 -4.85 5.27
CA GLY A 193 -10.25 -5.80 4.18
C GLY A 193 -11.67 -5.83 3.60
N SER A 194 -11.82 -6.42 2.41
CA SER A 194 -13.09 -6.45 1.66
C SER A 194 -14.25 -7.08 2.44
N GLU A 195 -13.98 -8.03 3.31
CA GLU A 195 -14.98 -8.74 4.14
C GLU A 195 -15.35 -8.03 5.45
N ALA A 196 -14.84 -6.81 5.69
CA ALA A 196 -15.13 -6.11 6.92
C ALA A 196 -16.59 -5.62 6.95
N VAL A 197 -17.37 -6.11 7.91
CA VAL A 197 -18.77 -5.71 8.14
C VAL A 197 -18.88 -4.87 9.42
N GLU A 198 -18.26 -5.33 10.51
CA GLU A 198 -18.22 -4.64 11.80
C GLU A 198 -16.78 -4.57 12.28
N ALA A 199 -16.19 -3.38 12.24
CA ALA A 199 -14.83 -3.18 12.68
C ALA A 199 -14.77 -2.17 13.82
N GLU A 200 -13.89 -2.44 14.79
CA GLU A 200 -13.65 -1.59 15.95
C GLU A 200 -12.16 -1.51 16.28
N MET A 201 -11.74 -0.37 16.80
CA MET A 201 -10.42 -0.20 17.38
C MET A 201 -10.52 -0.06 18.89
N ILE A 202 -9.86 -0.96 19.61
CA ILE A 202 -9.85 -1.02 21.06
C ILE A 202 -8.48 -0.59 21.58
N ILE A 203 -8.44 0.41 22.45
CA ILE A 203 -7.23 0.81 23.17
C ILE A 203 -7.26 0.22 24.57
N MET A 204 -6.16 -0.41 24.98
CA MET A 204 -5.99 -1.07 26.28
C MET A 204 -4.74 -0.53 26.97
N ASN A 205 -4.77 -0.46 28.30
CA ASN A 205 -3.59 -0.21 29.11
C ASN A 205 -2.70 -1.46 29.23
N SER A 206 -1.57 -1.35 29.91
CA SER A 206 -0.62 -2.46 30.12
C SER A 206 -1.18 -3.64 30.93
N LEU A 207 -2.31 -3.46 31.62
CA LEU A 207 -3.02 -4.51 32.37
C LEU A 207 -4.11 -5.18 31.51
N GLY A 208 -4.26 -4.81 30.24
CA GLY A 208 -5.28 -5.32 29.33
C GLY A 208 -6.68 -4.75 29.56
N GLN A 209 -6.83 -3.71 30.39
CA GLN A 209 -8.10 -3.05 30.60
C GLN A 209 -8.42 -2.13 29.42
N HIS A 210 -9.65 -2.22 28.89
CA HIS A 210 -10.12 -1.35 27.82
C HIS A 210 -10.25 0.09 28.32
N VAL A 211 -9.57 1.03 27.67
CA VAL A 211 -9.62 2.46 28.00
C VAL A 211 -10.38 3.27 26.95
N LYS A 212 -10.45 2.79 25.71
CA LYS A 212 -11.21 3.42 24.64
C LYS A 212 -11.63 2.38 23.61
N ASN A 213 -12.82 2.58 23.01
CA ASN A 213 -13.31 1.80 21.89
C ASN A 213 -13.88 2.76 20.84
N VAL A 214 -13.53 2.54 19.57
CA VAL A 214 -13.98 3.34 18.43
C VAL A 214 -14.52 2.40 17.36
N GLN A 215 -15.80 2.58 17.02
CA GLN A 215 -16.40 1.90 15.86
C GLN A 215 -15.88 2.54 14.57
N LEU A 216 -15.50 1.71 13.61
CA LEU A 216 -14.88 2.13 12.36
C LEU A 216 -15.95 2.19 11.26
N ALA A 217 -16.32 3.39 10.85
CA ALA A 217 -17.38 3.62 9.86
C ALA A 217 -16.88 3.63 8.42
N SER A 218 -15.59 3.82 8.20
CA SER A 218 -14.96 3.89 6.87
C SER A 218 -14.01 2.73 6.67
N ARG A 219 -13.84 2.26 5.44
CA ARG A 219 -12.89 1.19 5.12
C ARG A 219 -11.42 1.63 5.30
N THR A 220 -11.13 2.88 5.01
CA THR A 220 -9.79 3.45 5.19
C THR A 220 -9.93 4.80 5.87
N ALA A 221 -9.19 5.04 6.93
CA ALA A 221 -9.16 6.32 7.62
C ALA A 221 -7.93 6.46 8.51
N VAL A 222 -7.71 7.71 8.94
CA VAL A 222 -6.79 8.08 10.00
C VAL A 222 -7.61 8.60 11.18
N ILE A 223 -7.44 7.97 12.34
CA ILE A 223 -8.15 8.38 13.56
C ILE A 223 -7.21 9.26 14.40
N ASN A 224 -7.71 10.43 14.78
CA ASN A 224 -7.01 11.31 15.70
C ASN A 224 -7.46 11.03 17.13
N PHE A 225 -6.51 10.68 17.99
CA PHE A 225 -6.72 10.46 19.41
C PHE A 225 -6.05 11.57 20.24
N ASN A 226 -6.71 11.97 21.33
CA ASN A 226 -6.12 12.89 22.29
C ASN A 226 -5.41 12.08 23.40
N ALA A 227 -4.10 12.25 23.52
CA ALA A 227 -3.29 11.60 24.55
C ALA A 227 -3.55 12.17 25.96
N ALA A 228 -4.08 13.40 26.08
CA ALA A 228 -4.42 14.00 27.37
C ALA A 228 -5.50 13.21 28.14
N ASP A 229 -6.29 12.40 27.45
CA ASP A 229 -7.31 11.52 28.06
C ASP A 229 -6.68 10.25 28.68
N LEU A 230 -5.37 10.02 28.48
CA LEU A 230 -4.64 8.82 28.89
C LEU A 230 -3.54 9.21 29.90
N GLN A 231 -3.27 8.35 30.86
CA GLN A 231 -2.13 8.54 31.78
C GLN A 231 -0.82 8.22 31.08
N THR A 232 0.28 8.82 31.51
CA THR A 232 1.63 8.44 31.04
C THR A 232 1.86 6.93 31.23
N GLY A 233 2.27 6.24 30.15
CA GLY A 233 2.47 4.81 30.18
C GLY A 233 2.41 4.14 28.82
N MET A 234 2.53 2.82 28.83
CA MET A 234 2.44 1.97 27.63
C MET A 234 1.00 1.50 27.41
N TYR A 235 0.54 1.58 26.18
CA TYR A 235 -0.78 1.16 25.72
C TYR A 235 -0.66 0.24 24.52
N PHE A 236 -1.70 -0.57 24.33
CA PHE A 236 -1.90 -1.41 23.14
C PHE A 236 -3.18 -0.97 22.43
N TYR A 237 -3.19 -1.03 21.12
CA TYR A 237 -4.40 -0.87 20.33
C TYR A 237 -4.57 -2.05 19.41
N THR A 238 -5.80 -2.53 19.33
CA THR A 238 -6.19 -3.73 18.60
C THR A 238 -7.29 -3.38 17.62
N LEU A 239 -7.08 -3.73 16.36
CA LEU A 239 -8.10 -3.69 15.33
C LEU A 239 -8.83 -5.03 15.31
N LYS A 240 -10.14 -4.99 15.49
CA LYS A 240 -11.01 -6.15 15.33
C LYS A 240 -11.95 -5.96 14.15
N ASN A 241 -12.23 -7.05 13.47
CA ASN A 241 -13.18 -7.15 12.38
C ASN A 241 -14.08 -8.36 12.63
N ASN A 242 -15.39 -8.16 12.65
CA ASN A 242 -16.37 -9.23 12.97
C ASN A 242 -16.00 -10.00 14.25
N GLY A 243 -15.50 -9.31 15.27
CA GLY A 243 -15.06 -9.89 16.55
C GLY A 243 -13.68 -10.58 16.51
N LYS A 244 -13.08 -10.78 15.34
CA LYS A 244 -11.74 -11.37 15.19
C LYS A 244 -10.67 -10.30 15.27
N THR A 245 -9.56 -10.57 15.96
CA THR A 245 -8.39 -9.69 16.00
C THR A 245 -7.61 -9.77 14.70
N GLU A 246 -7.48 -8.66 14.00
CA GLU A 246 -6.70 -8.55 12.76
C GLU A 246 -5.27 -8.04 13.01
N GLY A 247 -5.08 -7.25 14.06
CA GLY A 247 -3.76 -6.79 14.44
C GLY A 247 -3.75 -6.09 15.79
N THR A 248 -2.60 -6.11 16.46
CA THR A 248 -2.36 -5.37 17.72
C THR A 248 -1.00 -4.69 17.63
N LYS A 249 -0.95 -3.42 18.00
CA LYS A 249 0.28 -2.62 18.09
C LYS A 249 0.34 -1.88 19.42
N LYS A 250 1.51 -1.31 19.74
CA LYS A 250 1.75 -0.57 21.00
C LYS A 250 2.12 0.86 20.72
N PHE A 251 1.81 1.73 21.69
CA PHE A 251 2.31 3.10 21.73
C PHE A 251 2.59 3.53 23.18
N ILE A 252 3.31 4.62 23.33
CA ILE A 252 3.69 5.19 24.60
C ILE A 252 3.07 6.58 24.72
N VAL A 253 2.45 6.88 25.86
CA VAL A 253 2.02 8.23 26.22
C VAL A 253 3.04 8.81 27.18
N SER A 254 3.49 10.05 26.93
CA SER A 254 4.49 10.77 27.73
C SER A 254 4.08 12.22 27.82
N HIS A 255 3.64 12.63 29.01
CA HIS A 255 3.37 14.04 29.37
C HIS A 255 4.55 14.62 30.12
#